data_8704d05e094a987ce84a13f95ec0e700
#
_entry.id   8704d05e094a987ce84a13f95ec0e700
#
_cell.length_a   1.000
_cell.length_b   1.000
_cell.length_c   1.000
_cell.angle_alpha   90.00
_cell.angle_beta   90.00
_cell.angle_gamma   90.00
#
_symmetry.space_group_name_H-M   'P 1'
#
loop_
_entity.id
_entity.type
_entity.pdbx_description
1 polymer ?
#
loop_
_entity_poly.entity_id
_entity_poly.type
_entity_poly.pdbx_seq_one_letter_code
_entity_poly.pdbx_strand_id
1 'polypeptide(L)'
;DEEIAVLMAQGAEAGIFHEAEQAMVSNVLRLDERRVTSIMTPRPELQSIDLDDSDEQIRDRLVQASRHRLLVCRGGPDNVIGTVETPVLLADLLSNRPLDVAARTRMPLVVPESVTTTSLLASLREQRAQHALVTDEYGDVQGLVTNSDLLAAIVGGVGIVEGEDAASIVRRDATSWLVDGSLAIEQLQDTLQLGPLPGQDTHEFTTVAGFVLHRMGRIPKAAEHFTWNDLRFEVVDMDGRRVDKVLVS
;
A
#
# COMPACT_ATOMS: atom_id res chain seq x y z
N ASP A 1 -6.00 7.26 24.59
CA ASP A 1 -5.93 6.06 23.72
C ASP A 1 -5.22 4.89 24.42
N GLU A 2 -4.11 5.13 25.13
CA GLU A 2 -3.40 4.10 25.91
C GLU A 2 -4.28 3.40 26.95
N GLU A 3 -5.13 4.14 27.66
CA GLU A 3 -6.05 3.57 28.66
C GLU A 3 -7.06 2.62 28.03
N ILE A 4 -7.56 2.95 26.83
CA ILE A 4 -8.49 2.08 26.07
C ILE A 4 -7.77 0.81 25.64
N ALA A 5 -6.55 0.92 25.14
CA ALA A 5 -5.74 -0.23 24.74
C ALA A 5 -5.48 -1.19 25.92
N VAL A 6 -5.18 -0.66 27.09
CA VAL A 6 -4.99 -1.46 28.32
C VAL A 6 -6.29 -2.16 28.75
N LEU A 7 -7.43 -1.47 28.70
CA LEU A 7 -8.73 -2.07 29.02
C LEU A 7 -9.11 -3.17 28.03
N MET A 8 -8.80 -2.98 26.76
CA MET A 8 -9.04 -3.99 25.71
C MET A 8 -8.15 -5.23 25.91
N ALA A 9 -6.87 -5.03 26.28
CA ALA A 9 -5.96 -6.13 26.59
C ALA A 9 -6.44 -6.96 27.79
N GLN A 10 -6.88 -6.30 28.87
CA GLN A 10 -7.46 -6.97 30.05
C GLN A 10 -8.75 -7.72 29.71
N GLY A 11 -9.58 -7.16 28.82
CA GLY A 11 -10.80 -7.80 28.35
C GLY A 11 -10.52 -9.04 27.49
N ALA A 12 -9.46 -9.02 26.69
CA ALA A 12 -9.03 -10.17 25.89
C ALA A 12 -8.48 -11.29 26.80
N GLU A 13 -7.65 -10.95 27.79
CA GLU A 13 -7.16 -11.91 28.80
C GLU A 13 -8.30 -12.54 29.60
N ALA A 14 -9.36 -11.79 29.87
CA ALA A 14 -10.56 -12.26 30.52
C ALA A 14 -11.50 -13.07 29.59
N GLY A 15 -11.17 -13.23 28.31
CA GLY A 15 -11.97 -13.93 27.31
C GLY A 15 -13.26 -13.21 26.91
N ILE A 16 -13.36 -11.89 27.17
CA ILE A 16 -14.52 -11.06 26.82
C ILE A 16 -14.44 -10.65 25.32
N PHE A 17 -13.23 -10.45 24.79
CA PHE A 17 -12.96 -10.09 23.41
C PHE A 17 -12.07 -11.14 22.75
N HIS A 18 -12.28 -11.34 21.44
CA HIS A 18 -11.35 -12.11 20.63
C HIS A 18 -10.12 -11.26 20.26
N GLU A 19 -8.97 -11.89 20.04
CA GLU A 19 -7.73 -11.21 19.63
C GLU A 19 -7.93 -10.34 18.38
N ALA A 20 -8.73 -10.83 17.42
CA ALA A 20 -9.05 -10.09 16.20
C ALA A 20 -9.85 -8.80 16.48
N GLU A 21 -10.77 -8.83 17.45
CA GLU A 21 -11.56 -7.65 17.84
C GLU A 21 -10.67 -6.60 18.53
N GLN A 22 -9.76 -7.06 19.39
CA GLN A 22 -8.78 -6.20 20.04
C GLN A 22 -7.86 -5.53 18.99
N ALA A 23 -7.37 -6.30 18.02
CA ALA A 23 -6.53 -5.77 16.93
C ALA A 23 -7.26 -4.72 16.12
N MET A 24 -8.53 -4.97 15.74
CA MET A 24 -9.34 -4.00 14.99
C MET A 24 -9.52 -2.69 15.75
N VAL A 25 -9.85 -2.75 17.05
CA VAL A 25 -10.02 -1.55 17.89
C VAL A 25 -8.70 -0.79 18.00
N SER A 26 -7.59 -1.49 18.22
CA SER A 26 -6.26 -0.88 18.26
C SER A 26 -5.92 -0.18 16.94
N ASN A 27 -6.20 -0.82 15.79
CA ASN A 27 -5.99 -0.23 14.49
C ASN A 27 -6.84 1.03 14.25
N VAL A 28 -8.11 1.01 14.69
CA VAL A 28 -8.99 2.18 14.60
C VAL A 28 -8.44 3.36 15.40
N LEU A 29 -7.95 3.12 16.61
CA LEU A 29 -7.36 4.16 17.46
C LEU A 29 -6.10 4.78 16.83
N ARG A 30 -5.34 4.00 16.06
CA ARG A 30 -4.12 4.45 15.38
C ARG A 30 -4.37 5.14 14.04
N LEU A 31 -5.60 5.12 13.49
CA LEU A 31 -5.90 5.74 12.19
C LEU A 31 -5.56 7.24 12.14
N ASP A 32 -5.68 7.93 13.26
CA ASP A 32 -5.41 9.37 13.35
C ASP A 32 -3.91 9.69 13.34
N GLU A 33 -3.08 8.73 13.72
CA GLU A 33 -1.62 8.84 13.69
C GLU A 33 -1.02 8.41 12.35
N ARG A 34 -1.72 7.53 11.61
CA ARG A 34 -1.27 7.00 10.32
C ARG A 34 -1.48 7.99 9.19
N ARG A 35 -0.46 8.23 8.38
CA ARG A 35 -0.56 9.00 7.14
C ARG A 35 -1.07 8.12 5.99
N VAL A 36 -1.65 8.75 4.99
CA VAL A 36 -2.14 8.05 3.78
C VAL A 36 -1.03 7.28 3.07
N THR A 37 0.22 7.75 3.17
CA THR A 37 1.40 7.12 2.56
C THR A 37 1.67 5.71 3.09
N SER A 38 1.22 5.39 4.31
CA SER A 38 1.41 4.06 4.90
C SER A 38 0.39 3.02 4.43
N ILE A 39 -0.69 3.46 3.77
CA ILE A 39 -1.78 2.58 3.32
C ILE A 39 -2.04 2.65 1.81
N MET A 40 -1.44 3.60 1.09
CA MET A 40 -1.64 3.76 -0.34
C MET A 40 -0.89 2.69 -1.14
N THR A 41 -1.37 2.41 -2.35
CA THR A 41 -0.57 1.75 -3.38
C THR A 41 0.39 2.79 -3.96
N PRO A 42 1.72 2.63 -3.83
CA PRO A 42 2.68 3.61 -4.29
C PRO A 42 2.74 3.70 -5.81
N ARG A 43 3.17 4.87 -6.33
CA ARG A 43 3.20 5.18 -7.76
C ARG A 43 3.87 4.11 -8.64
N PRO A 44 5.01 3.50 -8.28
CA PRO A 44 5.65 2.45 -9.09
C PRO A 44 4.83 1.18 -9.27
N GLU A 45 3.86 0.91 -8.37
CA GLU A 45 2.99 -0.26 -8.40
C GLU A 45 1.66 0.00 -9.12
N LEU A 46 1.40 1.25 -9.50
CA LEU A 46 0.19 1.63 -10.21
C LEU A 46 0.35 1.36 -11.71
N GLN A 47 -0.58 0.60 -12.24
CA GLN A 47 -0.67 0.40 -13.69
C GLN A 47 -1.34 1.60 -14.36
N SER A 48 -0.89 1.95 -15.56
CA SER A 48 -1.38 3.11 -16.29
C SER A 48 -1.63 2.84 -17.76
N ILE A 49 -2.54 3.64 -18.34
CA ILE A 49 -2.79 3.74 -19.78
C ILE A 49 -2.41 5.17 -20.21
N ASP A 50 -1.67 5.30 -21.30
CA ASP A 50 -1.43 6.59 -21.91
C ASP A 50 -2.44 6.81 -23.04
N LEU A 51 -3.09 7.97 -23.09
CA LEU A 51 -4.07 8.31 -24.14
C LEU A 51 -3.44 8.50 -25.52
N ASP A 52 -2.11 8.70 -25.56
CA ASP A 52 -1.36 8.82 -26.80
C ASP A 52 -0.89 7.45 -27.34
N ASP A 53 -1.11 6.36 -26.57
CA ASP A 53 -0.90 4.99 -27.04
C ASP A 53 -1.93 4.60 -28.11
N SER A 54 -1.55 3.69 -29.00
CA SER A 54 -2.48 3.12 -29.98
C SER A 54 -3.54 2.24 -29.33
N ASP A 55 -4.69 2.06 -29.99
CA ASP A 55 -5.75 1.17 -29.51
C ASP A 55 -5.25 -0.25 -29.22
N GLU A 56 -4.28 -0.74 -30.00
CA GLU A 56 -3.69 -2.07 -29.81
C GLU A 56 -2.86 -2.12 -28.52
N GLN A 57 -2.02 -1.13 -28.28
CA GLN A 57 -1.25 -1.02 -27.03
C GLN A 57 -2.13 -0.88 -25.80
N ILE A 58 -3.21 -0.10 -25.89
CA ILE A 58 -4.18 0.03 -24.80
C ILE A 58 -4.87 -1.31 -24.52
N ARG A 59 -5.25 -2.06 -25.56
CA ARG A 59 -5.84 -3.39 -25.41
C ARG A 59 -4.88 -4.37 -24.72
N ASP A 60 -3.61 -4.39 -25.15
CA ASP A 60 -2.60 -5.24 -24.53
C ASP A 60 -2.40 -4.93 -23.06
N ARG A 61 -2.37 -3.64 -22.69
CA ARG A 61 -2.30 -3.21 -21.29
C ARG A 61 -3.53 -3.64 -20.50
N LEU A 62 -4.73 -3.58 -21.09
CA LEU A 62 -5.97 -4.03 -20.44
C LEU A 62 -5.98 -5.54 -20.21
N VAL A 63 -5.44 -6.32 -21.15
CA VAL A 63 -5.33 -7.80 -21.01
C VAL A 63 -4.36 -8.17 -19.88
N GLN A 64 -3.30 -7.38 -19.71
CA GLN A 64 -2.29 -7.57 -18.66
C GLN A 64 -2.67 -6.89 -17.34
N ALA A 65 -3.78 -6.13 -17.30
CA ALA A 65 -4.18 -5.42 -16.11
C ALA A 65 -4.66 -6.38 -15.02
N SER A 66 -3.92 -6.44 -13.93
CA SER A 66 -4.27 -7.18 -12.71
C SER A 66 -5.07 -6.31 -11.72
N ARG A 67 -5.08 -4.99 -11.91
CA ARG A 67 -5.73 -4.05 -11.00
C ARG A 67 -7.11 -3.64 -11.50
N HIS A 68 -8.05 -3.48 -10.58
CA HIS A 68 -9.41 -3.01 -10.87
C HIS A 68 -9.43 -1.56 -11.42
N ARG A 69 -8.41 -0.76 -11.11
CA ARG A 69 -8.31 0.66 -11.49
C ARG A 69 -6.94 0.97 -12.06
N LEU A 70 -6.93 1.72 -13.17
CA LEU A 70 -5.72 2.14 -13.85
C LEU A 70 -5.62 3.67 -13.81
N LEU A 71 -4.40 4.18 -13.73
CA LEU A 71 -4.15 5.59 -13.99
C LEU A 71 -4.30 5.87 -15.49
N VAL A 72 -4.78 7.05 -15.81
CA VAL A 72 -4.81 7.55 -17.19
C VAL A 72 -3.85 8.71 -17.28
N CYS A 73 -2.89 8.58 -18.17
CA CYS A 73 -1.85 9.58 -18.44
C CYS A 73 -1.98 10.14 -19.84
N ARG A 74 -1.27 11.21 -20.15
CA ARG A 74 -1.14 11.75 -21.51
C ARG A 74 0.28 12.24 -21.76
N GLY A 75 0.98 11.63 -22.74
CA GLY A 75 2.34 12.00 -23.09
C GLY A 75 3.38 11.60 -22.06
N GLY A 76 3.12 10.53 -21.32
CA GLY A 76 4.04 9.96 -20.34
C GLY A 76 3.44 9.72 -18.96
N PRO A 77 4.11 8.89 -18.16
CA PRO A 77 3.58 8.43 -16.87
C PRO A 77 3.41 9.55 -15.85
N ASP A 78 4.13 10.64 -15.93
CA ASP A 78 4.10 11.71 -14.93
C ASP A 78 2.91 12.66 -15.12
N ASN A 79 2.32 12.68 -16.31
CA ASN A 79 1.15 13.52 -16.60
C ASN A 79 -0.15 12.75 -16.38
N VAL A 80 -0.52 12.53 -15.13
CA VAL A 80 -1.76 11.82 -14.74
C VAL A 80 -2.95 12.76 -14.91
N ILE A 81 -3.92 12.36 -15.74
CA ILE A 81 -5.15 13.12 -16.01
C ILE A 81 -6.39 12.53 -15.33
N GLY A 82 -6.26 11.39 -14.68
CA GLY A 82 -7.34 10.76 -13.93
C GLY A 82 -7.17 9.26 -13.75
N THR A 83 -8.27 8.60 -13.46
CA THR A 83 -8.35 7.14 -13.32
C THR A 83 -9.49 6.57 -14.15
N VAL A 84 -9.39 5.29 -14.50
CA VAL A 84 -10.43 4.52 -15.17
C VAL A 84 -10.59 3.14 -14.53
N GLU A 85 -11.79 2.61 -14.54
CA GLU A 85 -12.06 1.26 -14.04
C GLU A 85 -11.85 0.22 -15.15
N THR A 86 -10.96 -0.72 -14.91
CA THR A 86 -10.65 -1.82 -15.85
C THR A 86 -11.90 -2.58 -16.32
N PRO A 87 -12.87 -2.96 -15.45
CA PRO A 87 -14.06 -3.66 -15.86
C PRO A 87 -14.94 -2.85 -16.84
N VAL A 88 -14.96 -1.52 -16.72
CA VAL A 88 -15.75 -0.67 -17.63
C VAL A 88 -15.18 -0.71 -19.04
N LEU A 89 -13.86 -0.64 -19.18
CA LEU A 89 -13.18 -0.71 -20.47
C LEU A 89 -13.30 -2.11 -21.08
N LEU A 90 -13.17 -3.16 -20.26
CA LEU A 90 -13.36 -4.54 -20.70
C LEU A 90 -14.80 -4.80 -21.18
N ALA A 91 -15.81 -4.24 -20.50
CA ALA A 91 -17.21 -4.34 -20.91
C ALA A 91 -17.45 -3.65 -22.27
N ASP A 92 -16.83 -2.49 -22.53
CA ASP A 92 -16.91 -1.82 -23.82
C ASP A 92 -16.25 -2.66 -24.91
N LEU A 93 -15.08 -3.27 -24.66
CA LEU A 93 -14.41 -4.18 -25.60
C LEU A 93 -15.25 -5.43 -25.93
N LEU A 94 -15.77 -6.11 -24.92
CA LEU A 94 -16.60 -7.32 -25.09
C LEU A 94 -17.91 -7.03 -25.81
N SER A 95 -18.41 -5.79 -25.70
CA SER A 95 -19.63 -5.34 -26.39
C SER A 95 -19.37 -4.78 -27.80
N ASN A 96 -18.14 -4.91 -28.33
CA ASN A 96 -17.70 -4.29 -29.59
C ASN A 96 -17.98 -2.79 -29.67
N ARG A 97 -17.96 -2.09 -28.55
CA ARG A 97 -18.04 -0.63 -28.52
C ARG A 97 -16.67 -0.01 -28.79
N PRO A 98 -16.62 1.22 -29.33
CA PRO A 98 -15.36 1.95 -29.44
C PRO A 98 -14.70 2.11 -28.07
N LEU A 99 -13.40 1.84 -27.99
CA LEU A 99 -12.62 2.01 -26.77
C LEU A 99 -12.29 3.50 -26.60
N ASP A 100 -13.13 4.21 -25.88
CA ASP A 100 -12.91 5.63 -25.57
C ASP A 100 -12.50 5.78 -24.09
N VAL A 101 -11.20 5.61 -23.84
CA VAL A 101 -10.61 5.74 -22.51
C VAL A 101 -10.81 7.14 -21.97
N ALA A 102 -10.68 8.18 -22.81
CA ALA A 102 -10.84 9.58 -22.39
C ALA A 102 -12.25 9.86 -21.85
N ALA A 103 -13.30 9.36 -22.52
CA ALA A 103 -14.67 9.52 -22.08
C ALA A 103 -14.97 8.78 -20.77
N ARG A 104 -14.24 7.71 -20.49
CA ARG A 104 -14.38 6.91 -19.26
C ARG A 104 -13.50 7.39 -18.11
N THR A 105 -12.52 8.24 -18.38
CA THR A 105 -11.63 8.81 -17.37
C THR A 105 -12.39 9.72 -16.42
N ARG A 106 -12.08 9.59 -15.13
CA ARG A 106 -12.60 10.47 -14.09
C ARG A 106 -11.43 10.96 -13.23
N MET A 107 -11.46 12.26 -12.88
CA MET A 107 -10.52 12.79 -11.88
C MET A 107 -11.04 12.38 -10.49
N PRO A 108 -10.26 11.62 -9.71
CA PRO A 108 -10.62 11.25 -8.36
C PRO A 108 -10.38 12.42 -7.39
N LEU A 109 -10.76 12.23 -6.13
CA LEU A 109 -10.30 13.09 -5.04
C LEU A 109 -8.77 13.14 -5.04
N VAL A 110 -8.20 14.32 -4.86
CA VAL A 110 -6.74 14.50 -4.70
C VAL A 110 -6.48 14.96 -3.28
N VAL A 111 -5.52 14.32 -2.61
CA VAL A 111 -5.12 14.63 -1.24
C VAL A 111 -3.61 14.71 -1.13
N PRO A 112 -3.05 15.60 -0.30
CA PRO A 112 -1.61 15.64 -0.05
C PRO A 112 -1.16 14.42 0.77
N GLU A 113 0.08 14.00 0.60
CA GLU A 113 0.69 12.85 1.29
C GLU A 113 0.75 13.02 2.82
N SER A 114 0.69 14.27 3.31
CA SER A 114 0.69 14.59 4.74
C SER A 114 -0.64 14.32 5.45
N VAL A 115 -1.71 14.04 4.71
CA VAL A 115 -3.06 13.80 5.28
C VAL A 115 -3.08 12.52 6.11
N THR A 116 -3.76 12.57 7.27
CA THR A 116 -3.99 11.38 8.11
C THR A 116 -5.07 10.48 7.50
N THR A 117 -5.01 9.21 7.84
CA THR A 117 -5.99 8.22 7.37
C THR A 117 -7.42 8.57 7.79
N THR A 118 -7.60 9.12 9.00
CA THR A 118 -8.91 9.59 9.49
C THR A 118 -9.43 10.78 8.66
N SER A 119 -8.56 11.75 8.35
CA SER A 119 -8.93 12.91 7.52
C SER A 119 -9.27 12.49 6.09
N LEU A 120 -8.54 11.51 5.54
CA LEU A 120 -8.86 10.91 4.24
C LEU A 120 -10.24 10.27 4.26
N LEU A 121 -10.55 9.44 5.27
CA LEU A 121 -11.85 8.78 5.41
C LEU A 121 -13.00 9.80 5.43
N ALA A 122 -12.83 10.90 6.18
CA ALA A 122 -13.82 11.99 6.22
C ALA A 122 -14.02 12.64 4.83
N SER A 123 -12.92 12.93 4.12
CA SER A 123 -12.95 13.53 2.78
C SER A 123 -13.60 12.61 1.74
N LEU A 124 -13.28 11.32 1.73
CA LEU A 124 -13.91 10.33 0.84
C LEU A 124 -15.42 10.24 1.09
N ARG A 125 -15.82 10.23 2.36
CA ARG A 125 -17.25 10.19 2.75
C ARG A 125 -18.00 11.45 2.34
N GLU A 126 -17.45 12.63 2.58
CA GLU A 126 -18.06 13.92 2.23
C GLU A 126 -18.26 14.06 0.72
N GLN A 127 -17.24 13.69 -0.05
CA GLN A 127 -17.26 13.79 -1.52
C GLN A 127 -17.87 12.56 -2.20
N ARG A 128 -18.29 11.55 -1.43
CA ARG A 128 -18.80 10.25 -1.94
C ARG A 128 -17.81 9.59 -2.91
N ALA A 129 -16.52 9.81 -2.68
CA ALA A 129 -15.46 9.22 -3.48
C ALA A 129 -15.09 7.82 -2.95
N GLN A 130 -14.66 6.95 -3.84
CA GLN A 130 -14.24 5.58 -3.49
C GLN A 130 -12.72 5.44 -3.41
N HIS A 131 -11.98 6.45 -3.88
CA HIS A 131 -10.55 6.47 -3.92
C HIS A 131 -10.03 7.90 -4.05
N ALA A 132 -8.76 8.08 -3.74
CA ALA A 132 -8.06 9.36 -3.87
C ALA A 132 -6.67 9.14 -4.47
N LEU A 133 -6.21 10.09 -5.28
CA LEU A 133 -4.81 10.23 -5.64
C LEU A 133 -4.08 10.97 -4.52
N VAL A 134 -2.92 10.45 -4.16
CA VAL A 134 -2.02 11.08 -3.18
C VAL A 134 -0.95 11.83 -3.94
N THR A 135 -0.74 13.12 -3.61
CA THR A 135 0.23 13.98 -4.28
C THR A 135 1.21 14.58 -3.28
N ASP A 136 2.41 14.88 -3.77
CA ASP A 136 3.38 15.69 -3.03
C ASP A 136 3.09 17.21 -3.13
N GLU A 137 4.01 18.02 -2.63
CA GLU A 137 3.90 19.49 -2.60
C GLU A 137 3.99 20.12 -3.99
N TYR A 138 4.48 19.39 -4.97
CA TYR A 138 4.60 19.84 -6.37
C TYR A 138 3.40 19.45 -7.21
N GLY A 139 2.52 18.60 -6.66
CA GLY A 139 1.35 18.06 -7.34
C GLY A 139 1.62 16.75 -8.09
N ASP A 140 2.80 16.17 -7.92
CA ASP A 140 3.16 14.89 -8.53
C ASP A 140 2.49 13.72 -7.78
N VAL A 141 1.91 12.78 -8.54
CA VAL A 141 1.20 11.63 -7.98
C VAL A 141 2.18 10.66 -7.33
N GLN A 142 2.06 10.48 -6.02
CA GLN A 142 2.86 9.56 -5.21
C GLN A 142 2.20 8.19 -5.05
N GLY A 143 0.86 8.12 -5.15
CA GLY A 143 0.13 6.87 -5.01
C GLY A 143 -1.37 7.01 -5.18
N LEU A 144 -2.07 5.89 -4.98
CA LEU A 144 -3.52 5.78 -4.99
C LEU A 144 -3.96 5.09 -3.70
N VAL A 145 -5.00 5.61 -3.08
CA VAL A 145 -5.62 4.97 -1.92
C VAL A 145 -7.11 4.76 -2.18
N THR A 146 -7.63 3.61 -1.77
CA THR A 146 -9.03 3.20 -1.96
C THR A 146 -9.72 2.92 -0.63
N ASN A 147 -11.05 2.75 -0.66
CA ASN A 147 -11.80 2.30 0.52
C ASN A 147 -11.35 0.91 1.01
N SER A 148 -10.86 0.05 0.10
CA SER A 148 -10.34 -1.26 0.45
C SER A 148 -9.05 -1.15 1.27
N ASP A 149 -8.17 -0.19 0.96
CA ASP A 149 -6.95 0.06 1.71
C ASP A 149 -7.26 0.56 3.12
N LEU A 150 -8.27 1.45 3.24
CA LEU A 150 -8.77 1.91 4.54
C LEU A 150 -9.34 0.76 5.37
N LEU A 151 -10.12 -0.11 4.74
CA LEU A 151 -10.68 -1.29 5.41
C LEU A 151 -9.58 -2.26 5.84
N ALA A 152 -8.59 -2.50 5.00
CA ALA A 152 -7.41 -3.32 5.32
C ALA A 152 -6.62 -2.73 6.50
N ALA A 153 -6.47 -1.40 6.57
CA ALA A 153 -5.82 -0.72 7.67
C ALA A 153 -6.57 -0.88 9.01
N ILE A 154 -7.90 -1.01 8.99
CA ILE A 154 -8.75 -1.23 10.16
C ILE A 154 -8.72 -2.70 10.60
N VAL A 155 -8.95 -3.61 9.67
CA VAL A 155 -9.04 -5.05 9.96
C VAL A 155 -7.68 -5.64 10.34
N GLY A 156 -6.59 -4.98 9.92
CA GLY A 156 -5.22 -5.46 10.14
C GLY A 156 -4.93 -6.63 9.22
N GLY A 157 -4.23 -6.41 8.11
CA GLY A 157 -3.55 -7.40 7.26
C GLY A 157 -4.19 -8.77 6.96
N VAL A 158 -5.41 -9.01 7.35
CA VAL A 158 -6.14 -10.24 7.07
C VAL A 158 -6.86 -10.09 5.73
N GLY A 159 -6.13 -10.39 4.64
CA GLY A 159 -6.71 -11.00 3.45
C GLY A 159 -7.93 -10.34 2.78
N ILE A 160 -7.98 -8.99 2.63
CA ILE A 160 -8.96 -8.34 1.74
C ILE A 160 -8.26 -7.78 0.50
N VAL A 161 -7.26 -8.47 0.02
CA VAL A 161 -6.70 -8.20 -1.31
C VAL A 161 -6.98 -9.42 -2.17
N GLU A 162 -7.99 -9.33 -3.01
CA GLU A 162 -8.17 -10.22 -4.15
C GLU A 162 -7.04 -9.92 -5.14
N GLY A 163 -5.98 -10.69 -5.06
CA GLY A 163 -4.83 -10.62 -5.97
C GLY A 163 -3.59 -11.26 -5.32
N GLU A 164 -2.87 -12.07 -6.08
CA GLU A 164 -1.65 -12.79 -5.65
C GLU A 164 -0.48 -11.85 -5.27
N ASP A 165 -0.65 -10.52 -5.37
CA ASP A 165 0.39 -9.49 -5.19
C ASP A 165 0.26 -8.65 -3.89
N ALA A 166 -0.51 -9.08 -2.90
CA ALA A 166 -0.56 -8.38 -1.63
C ALA A 166 0.76 -8.53 -0.88
N ALA A 167 1.39 -7.39 -0.51
CA ALA A 167 2.57 -7.38 0.32
C ALA A 167 2.34 -8.24 1.57
N SER A 168 3.09 -9.31 1.74
CA SER A 168 2.83 -10.33 2.73
C SER A 168 4.00 -10.51 3.70
N ILE A 169 3.65 -10.95 4.91
CA ILE A 169 4.59 -11.51 5.87
C ILE A 169 4.21 -12.97 6.11
N VAL A 170 5.10 -13.87 5.75
CA VAL A 170 4.88 -15.31 5.87
C VAL A 170 5.84 -15.88 6.90
N ARG A 171 5.32 -16.49 7.95
CA ARG A 171 6.17 -17.19 8.91
C ARG A 171 6.76 -18.43 8.26
N ARG A 172 8.09 -18.51 8.17
CA ARG A 172 8.82 -19.63 7.57
C ARG A 172 9.05 -20.75 8.58
N ASP A 173 9.45 -20.38 9.79
CA ASP A 173 9.69 -21.32 10.90
C ASP A 173 9.41 -20.64 12.26
N ALA A 174 9.87 -21.23 13.36
CA ALA A 174 9.61 -20.73 14.71
C ALA A 174 10.20 -19.32 14.95
N THR A 175 11.26 -18.94 14.24
CA THR A 175 12.05 -17.72 14.47
C THR A 175 12.32 -16.91 13.22
N SER A 176 11.74 -17.29 12.07
CA SER A 176 12.00 -16.56 10.82
C SER A 176 10.73 -16.28 10.01
N TRP A 177 10.74 -15.13 9.34
CA TRP A 177 9.65 -14.60 8.52
C TRP A 177 10.18 -14.16 7.15
N LEU A 178 9.49 -14.57 6.10
CA LEU A 178 9.71 -14.04 4.76
C LEU A 178 8.75 -12.86 4.56
N VAL A 179 9.30 -11.70 4.25
CA VAL A 179 8.60 -10.42 4.25
C VAL A 179 8.74 -9.76 2.88
N ASP A 180 7.65 -9.27 2.34
CA ASP A 180 7.68 -8.43 1.13
C ASP A 180 8.37 -7.11 1.41
N GLY A 181 9.22 -6.67 0.48
CA GLY A 181 9.88 -5.37 0.58
C GLY A 181 8.90 -4.19 0.55
N SER A 182 7.76 -4.34 -0.09
CA SER A 182 6.69 -3.34 -0.13
C SER A 182 5.83 -3.27 1.13
N LEU A 183 5.99 -4.23 2.05
CA LEU A 183 5.24 -4.23 3.30
C LEU A 183 5.49 -2.94 4.08
N ALA A 184 4.41 -2.32 4.59
CA ALA A 184 4.52 -1.16 5.45
C ALA A 184 5.32 -1.49 6.72
N ILE A 185 6.19 -0.58 7.11
CA ILE A 185 7.10 -0.82 8.25
C ILE A 185 6.36 -1.00 9.56
N GLU A 186 5.26 -0.29 9.74
CA GLU A 186 4.38 -0.40 10.90
C GLU A 186 3.79 -1.81 11.02
N GLN A 187 3.44 -2.42 9.88
CA GLN A 187 2.88 -3.77 9.85
C GLN A 187 3.93 -4.82 10.23
N LEU A 188 5.19 -4.63 9.82
CA LEU A 188 6.30 -5.46 10.28
C LEU A 188 6.49 -5.33 11.80
N GLN A 189 6.46 -4.09 12.32
CA GLN A 189 6.61 -3.83 13.76
C GLN A 189 5.48 -4.47 14.57
N ASP A 190 4.24 -4.30 14.14
CA ASP A 190 3.09 -4.89 14.82
C ASP A 190 3.16 -6.43 14.83
N THR A 191 3.56 -7.05 13.70
CA THR A 191 3.62 -8.52 13.59
C THR A 191 4.76 -9.13 14.41
N LEU A 192 5.91 -8.46 14.44
CA LEU A 192 7.10 -8.95 15.16
C LEU A 192 7.27 -8.31 16.54
N GLN A 193 6.32 -7.47 16.96
CA GLN A 193 6.33 -6.72 18.23
C GLN A 193 7.63 -5.91 18.42
N LEU A 194 8.06 -5.23 17.36
CA LEU A 194 9.29 -4.44 17.36
C LEU A 194 9.03 -3.03 17.89
N GLY A 195 10.00 -2.50 18.61
CA GLY A 195 10.03 -1.08 18.98
C GLY A 195 10.31 -0.17 17.77
N PRO A 196 10.39 1.16 18.00
CA PRO A 196 10.69 2.14 16.95
C PRO A 196 11.98 1.81 16.21
N LEU A 197 11.96 1.88 14.89
CA LEU A 197 13.11 1.62 14.04
C LEU A 197 13.98 2.89 13.88
N PRO A 198 15.31 2.75 13.77
CA PRO A 198 16.21 3.89 13.55
C PRO A 198 15.88 4.61 12.24
N GLY A 199 15.63 5.92 12.31
CA GLY A 199 15.25 6.74 11.15
C GLY A 199 13.74 6.84 10.91
N GLN A 200 12.91 6.15 11.69
CA GLN A 200 11.45 6.22 11.56
C GLN A 200 10.90 7.59 11.94
N ASP A 201 11.47 8.23 12.96
CA ASP A 201 11.04 9.58 13.43
C ASP A 201 11.24 10.66 12.36
N THR A 202 12.19 10.46 11.44
CA THR A 202 12.47 11.39 10.34
C THR A 202 11.69 11.07 9.07
N HIS A 203 10.85 10.04 9.08
CA HIS A 203 10.04 9.57 7.93
C HIS A 203 10.89 9.25 6.68
N GLU A 204 12.13 8.80 6.87
CA GLU A 204 13.04 8.50 5.77
C GLU A 204 12.64 7.23 4.99
N PHE A 205 11.76 6.43 5.55
CA PHE A 205 11.20 5.24 4.91
C PHE A 205 9.81 4.89 5.48
N THR A 206 9.00 4.23 4.68
CA THR A 206 7.64 3.76 5.03
C THR A 206 7.46 2.26 4.80
N THR A 207 8.43 1.61 4.14
CA THR A 207 8.36 0.19 3.80
C THR A 207 9.59 -0.58 4.30
N VAL A 208 9.48 -1.90 4.33
CA VAL A 208 10.61 -2.79 4.69
C VAL A 208 11.78 -2.59 3.73
N ALA A 209 11.54 -2.49 2.43
CA ALA A 209 12.59 -2.19 1.44
C ALA A 209 13.28 -0.85 1.74
N GLY A 210 12.49 0.18 2.06
CA GLY A 210 13.01 1.49 2.45
C GLY A 210 13.88 1.42 3.70
N PHE A 211 13.48 0.68 4.72
CA PHE A 211 14.30 0.44 5.91
C PHE A 211 15.62 -0.27 5.60
N VAL A 212 15.58 -1.31 4.74
CA VAL A 212 16.80 -2.03 4.30
C VAL A 212 17.74 -1.06 3.58
N LEU A 213 17.23 -0.27 2.64
CA LEU A 213 18.03 0.73 1.91
C LEU A 213 18.63 1.79 2.83
N HIS A 214 17.85 2.31 3.78
CA HIS A 214 18.29 3.28 4.78
C HIS A 214 19.44 2.70 5.64
N ARG A 215 19.27 1.49 6.15
CA ARG A 215 20.31 0.83 7.00
C ARG A 215 21.58 0.48 6.24
N MET A 216 21.48 0.09 4.99
CA MET A 216 22.64 -0.28 4.18
C MET A 216 23.32 0.92 3.50
N GLY A 217 22.63 2.08 3.41
CA GLY A 217 23.14 3.31 2.78
C GLY A 217 23.38 3.17 1.26
N ARG A 218 22.95 2.07 0.65
CA ARG A 218 23.09 1.77 -0.78
C ARG A 218 22.09 0.72 -1.21
N ILE A 219 21.92 0.53 -2.51
CA ILE A 219 21.13 -0.58 -3.07
C ILE A 219 21.86 -1.90 -2.76
N PRO A 220 21.22 -2.82 -2.03
CA PRO A 220 21.81 -4.11 -1.70
C PRO A 220 21.79 -5.07 -2.89
N LYS A 221 22.45 -6.21 -2.68
CA LYS A 221 22.34 -7.39 -3.55
C LYS A 221 21.67 -8.52 -2.77
N ALA A 222 21.11 -9.49 -3.49
CA ALA A 222 20.64 -10.72 -2.87
C ALA A 222 21.71 -11.39 -2.00
N ALA A 223 21.30 -11.99 -0.90
CA ALA A 223 22.14 -12.58 0.16
C ALA A 223 22.90 -11.57 1.03
N GLU A 224 22.80 -10.26 0.80
CA GLU A 224 23.34 -9.28 1.74
C GLU A 224 22.40 -9.12 2.94
N HIS A 225 22.99 -8.84 4.11
CA HIS A 225 22.25 -8.77 5.36
C HIS A 225 22.84 -7.75 6.32
N PHE A 226 22.04 -7.34 7.28
CA PHE A 226 22.46 -6.60 8.47
C PHE A 226 21.72 -7.14 9.70
N THR A 227 22.20 -6.78 10.89
CA THR A 227 21.56 -7.13 12.16
C THR A 227 21.09 -5.86 12.86
N TRP A 228 19.86 -5.91 13.39
CA TRP A 228 19.30 -4.86 14.23
C TRP A 228 18.43 -5.50 15.32
N ASN A 229 18.63 -5.09 16.58
CA ASN A 229 17.90 -5.58 17.75
C ASN A 229 17.78 -7.11 17.84
N ASP A 230 18.94 -7.80 17.67
CA ASP A 230 19.06 -9.26 17.63
C ASP A 230 18.33 -9.96 16.47
N LEU A 231 17.73 -9.21 15.57
CA LEU A 231 17.14 -9.71 14.33
C LEU A 231 18.09 -9.51 13.16
N ARG A 232 18.22 -10.55 12.34
CA ARG A 232 18.93 -10.52 11.07
C ARG A 232 17.95 -10.26 9.94
N PHE A 233 18.22 -9.22 9.16
CA PHE A 233 17.51 -8.86 7.95
C PHE A 233 18.37 -9.24 6.74
N GLU A 234 17.96 -10.25 5.98
CA GLU A 234 18.68 -10.73 4.81
C GLU A 234 17.84 -10.49 3.56
N VAL A 235 18.41 -9.83 2.55
CA VAL A 235 17.78 -9.65 1.24
C VAL A 235 17.75 -10.98 0.50
N VAL A 236 16.57 -11.56 0.31
CA VAL A 236 16.44 -12.86 -0.37
C VAL A 236 16.30 -12.66 -1.87
N ASP A 237 15.53 -11.67 -2.29
CA ASP A 237 15.28 -11.40 -3.70
C ASP A 237 15.25 -9.91 -4.01
N MET A 238 15.57 -9.59 -5.27
CA MET A 238 15.63 -8.24 -5.82
C MET A 238 14.89 -8.19 -7.16
N ASP A 239 13.94 -7.28 -7.31
CA ASP A 239 13.37 -6.92 -8.60
C ASP A 239 14.09 -5.69 -9.16
N GLY A 240 15.04 -5.93 -10.07
CA GLY A 240 15.91 -4.90 -10.62
C GLY A 240 16.72 -4.18 -9.53
N ARG A 241 16.32 -2.97 -9.16
CA ARG A 241 16.95 -2.15 -8.12
C ARG A 241 16.14 -2.10 -6.81
N ARG A 242 15.00 -2.75 -6.77
CA ARG A 242 14.11 -2.80 -5.62
C ARG A 242 14.34 -4.08 -4.81
N VAL A 243 14.32 -3.96 -3.50
CA VAL A 243 14.29 -5.12 -2.61
C VAL A 243 12.89 -5.73 -2.68
N ASP A 244 12.78 -6.97 -3.17
CA ASP A 244 11.49 -7.67 -3.31
C ASP A 244 11.16 -8.50 -2.06
N LYS A 245 12.07 -9.33 -1.60
CA LYS A 245 11.85 -10.20 -0.43
C LYS A 245 12.98 -10.07 0.58
N VAL A 246 12.61 -10.01 1.86
CA VAL A 246 13.54 -9.95 3.00
C VAL A 246 13.23 -11.10 3.96
N LEU A 247 14.24 -11.84 4.36
CA LEU A 247 14.15 -12.81 5.45
C LEU A 247 14.52 -12.12 6.76
N VAL A 248 13.63 -12.15 7.72
CA VAL A 248 13.86 -11.66 9.09
C VAL A 248 13.95 -12.86 10.01
N SER A 249 15.07 -13.01 10.73
CA SER A 249 15.33 -14.17 11.59
C SER A 249 16.05 -13.79 12.89
#